data_5cea703fbc7aa88babaa0fbeee852c78
#
_entry.id   5cea703fbc7aa88babaa0fbeee852c78
#
_cell.length_a   1.000
_cell.length_b   1.000
_cell.length_c   1.000
_cell.angle_alpha   90.00
_cell.angle_beta   90.00
_cell.angle_gamma   90.00
#
_symmetry.space_group_name_H-M   'P 1'
#
loop_
_entity.id
_entity.type
_entity.pdbx_description
1 polymer ?
#
loop_
_entity_poly.entity_id
_entity_poly.type
_entity_poly.pdbx_seq_one_letter_code
_entity_poly.pdbx_strand_id
1 'polypeptide(L)'
;MSSIVAKSLYKSYNSVNAVDGINLSIKSGQVFGFLGPNGAGKSTTIKLLTTLIPPTSGELTILGINAKENPLQIRHRIGVVLQQPSYEPSLSVEKSLEKYGMMWDVPRKIRKERVEALLTDFDLHEIRKKKTEDLSIGQRRRLQVAREFMHDMELLFLDEPTIGLDPSARRKLLDFLKMKVKEGITIFFTTHVLTEAEYLCDEIAIINKGKIIAVDTPDKLKNRFGKKKTIKIHLLQVHENLKKLLSEVKDCKIDFNRGTTIIIHSDESEVVLLKVLQILNSNNISIEDLSAMPTNLEEIFLKVVNDSNESNN
;
A
#
# COMPACT_ATOMS: atom_id res chain seq x y z
N MET A 1 0.72 -21.90 7.43
CA MET A 1 0.96 -22.30 6.02
C MET A 1 1.17 -21.05 5.20
N SER A 2 1.75 -21.17 3.99
CA SER A 2 1.91 -20.02 3.09
C SER A 2 0.82 -20.02 2.03
N SER A 3 0.13 -18.87 1.86
CA SER A 3 -0.87 -18.68 0.81
C SER A 3 -0.26 -18.43 -0.57
N ILE A 4 0.94 -17.82 -0.60
CA ILE A 4 1.67 -17.55 -1.84
C ILE A 4 3.12 -17.97 -1.66
N VAL A 5 3.67 -18.71 -2.62
CA VAL A 5 5.10 -19.01 -2.71
C VAL A 5 5.53 -18.80 -4.16
N ALA A 6 6.41 -17.85 -4.39
CA ALA A 6 7.05 -17.60 -5.68
C ALA A 6 8.56 -17.80 -5.54
N LYS A 7 9.17 -18.52 -6.48
CA LYS A 7 10.61 -18.76 -6.52
C LYS A 7 11.16 -18.38 -7.88
N SER A 8 12.10 -17.44 -7.87
CA SER A 8 12.77 -16.91 -9.07
C SER A 8 11.77 -16.62 -10.18
N LEU A 9 10.70 -15.85 -9.85
CA LEU A 9 9.60 -15.57 -10.75
C LEU A 9 10.01 -14.46 -11.72
N TYR A 10 9.91 -14.75 -13.02
CA TYR A 10 10.25 -13.81 -14.09
C TYR A 10 9.05 -13.54 -15.01
N LYS A 11 8.96 -12.31 -15.48
CA LYS A 11 8.08 -11.94 -16.60
C LYS A 11 8.75 -10.91 -17.48
N SER A 12 9.02 -11.32 -18.71
CA SER A 12 9.60 -10.46 -19.73
C SER A 12 8.57 -10.13 -20.81
N TYR A 13 8.61 -8.92 -21.29
CA TYR A 13 7.90 -8.44 -22.47
C TYR A 13 8.95 -7.89 -23.45
N ASN A 14 9.09 -8.54 -24.60
CA ASN A 14 10.19 -8.26 -25.54
C ASN A 14 11.55 -8.37 -24.81
N SER A 15 12.29 -7.28 -24.70
CA SER A 15 13.60 -7.21 -24.05
C SER A 15 13.57 -6.65 -22.62
N VAL A 16 12.37 -6.36 -22.06
CA VAL A 16 12.23 -5.72 -20.74
C VAL A 16 11.68 -6.71 -19.72
N ASN A 17 12.40 -6.91 -18.62
CA ASN A 17 11.93 -7.68 -17.49
C ASN A 17 11.00 -6.83 -16.62
N ALA A 18 9.69 -7.01 -16.75
CA ALA A 18 8.71 -6.36 -15.89
C ALA A 18 8.66 -6.95 -14.48
N VAL A 19 9.04 -8.23 -14.34
CA VAL A 19 9.30 -8.94 -13.08
C VAL A 19 10.61 -9.70 -13.26
N ASP A 20 11.54 -9.48 -12.35
CA ASP A 20 12.95 -9.90 -12.50
C ASP A 20 13.43 -10.70 -11.27
N GLY A 21 13.13 -11.99 -11.26
CA GLY A 21 13.60 -12.94 -10.25
C GLY A 21 12.96 -12.77 -8.86
N ILE A 22 11.68 -12.47 -8.78
CA ILE A 22 11.00 -12.28 -7.50
C ILE A 22 10.95 -13.59 -6.72
N ASN A 23 11.43 -13.54 -5.46
CA ASN A 23 11.21 -14.56 -4.44
C ASN A 23 10.28 -14.00 -3.37
N LEU A 24 9.17 -14.70 -3.11
CA LEU A 24 8.13 -14.23 -2.22
C LEU A 24 7.48 -15.40 -1.48
N SER A 25 7.24 -15.23 -0.17
CA SER A 25 6.50 -16.20 0.64
C SER A 25 5.56 -15.44 1.57
N ILE A 26 4.24 -15.59 1.39
CA ILE A 26 3.21 -14.90 2.16
C ILE A 26 2.46 -15.91 3.00
N LYS A 27 2.36 -15.66 4.30
CA LYS A 27 1.63 -16.51 5.25
C LYS A 27 0.12 -16.34 5.08
N SER A 28 -0.62 -17.38 5.42
CA SER A 28 -2.09 -17.31 5.45
C SER A 28 -2.58 -16.42 6.59
N GLY A 29 -3.67 -15.68 6.36
CA GLY A 29 -4.31 -14.84 7.35
C GLY A 29 -3.57 -13.55 7.70
N GLN A 30 -2.78 -13.00 6.77
CA GLN A 30 -2.09 -11.71 6.93
C GLN A 30 -2.40 -10.75 5.77
N VAL A 31 -2.15 -9.47 5.99
CA VAL A 31 -2.10 -8.46 4.92
C VAL A 31 -0.67 -8.26 4.48
N PHE A 32 -0.39 -8.54 3.24
CA PHE A 32 0.90 -8.31 2.62
C PHE A 32 0.86 -7.11 1.68
N GLY A 33 1.63 -6.07 2.01
CA GLY A 33 1.78 -4.87 1.20
C GLY A 33 2.83 -5.04 0.11
N PHE A 34 2.53 -4.57 -1.10
CA PHE A 34 3.47 -4.61 -2.23
C PHE A 34 3.59 -3.21 -2.82
N LEU A 35 4.65 -2.49 -2.43
CA LEU A 35 4.84 -1.08 -2.67
C LEU A 35 5.93 -0.83 -3.71
N GLY A 36 5.73 0.16 -4.56
CA GLY A 36 6.73 0.54 -5.57
C GLY A 36 6.26 1.73 -6.39
N PRO A 37 7.16 2.41 -7.10
CA PRO A 37 6.79 3.49 -8.02
C PRO A 37 5.97 2.97 -9.19
N ASN A 38 5.42 3.90 -9.98
CA ASN A 38 4.74 3.53 -11.22
C ASN A 38 5.75 2.86 -12.17
N GLY A 39 5.33 1.78 -12.83
CA GLY A 39 6.21 0.99 -13.68
C GLY A 39 7.14 0.01 -12.95
N ALA A 40 7.13 -0.07 -11.62
CA ALA A 40 7.99 -1.00 -10.86
C ALA A 40 7.67 -2.48 -11.05
N GLY A 41 6.54 -2.83 -11.69
CA GLY A 41 6.12 -4.23 -11.92
C GLY A 41 4.95 -4.70 -11.04
N LYS A 42 4.34 -3.84 -10.22
CA LYS A 42 3.25 -4.20 -9.29
C LYS A 42 2.08 -4.92 -9.96
N SER A 43 1.45 -4.28 -10.94
CA SER A 43 0.28 -4.86 -11.64
C SER A 43 0.65 -6.10 -12.46
N THR A 44 1.87 -6.17 -12.99
CA THR A 44 2.37 -7.38 -13.66
C THR A 44 2.52 -8.52 -12.66
N THR A 45 3.04 -8.25 -11.46
CA THR A 45 3.14 -9.23 -10.39
C THR A 45 1.77 -9.74 -9.97
N ILE A 46 0.78 -8.85 -9.76
CA ILE A 46 -0.61 -9.27 -9.48
C ILE A 46 -1.15 -10.18 -10.58
N LYS A 47 -0.97 -9.81 -11.86
CA LYS A 47 -1.45 -10.65 -12.98
C LYS A 47 -0.80 -12.04 -13.00
N LEU A 48 0.47 -12.17 -12.59
CA LEU A 48 1.14 -13.46 -12.43
C LEU A 48 0.53 -14.25 -11.25
N LEU A 49 0.45 -13.61 -10.07
CA LEU A 49 -0.06 -14.25 -8.85
C LEU A 49 -1.53 -14.67 -8.97
N THR A 50 -2.32 -13.94 -9.75
CA THR A 50 -3.72 -14.28 -10.05
C THR A 50 -3.88 -15.25 -11.22
N THR A 51 -2.80 -15.75 -11.78
CA THR A 51 -2.76 -16.63 -12.96
C THR A 51 -3.44 -16.05 -14.22
N LEU A 52 -3.61 -14.73 -14.29
CA LEU A 52 -4.15 -14.05 -15.49
C LEU A 52 -3.16 -14.08 -16.66
N ILE A 53 -1.87 -14.09 -16.36
CA ILE A 53 -0.79 -14.28 -17.34
C ILE A 53 0.19 -15.33 -16.83
N PRO A 54 0.78 -16.15 -17.69
CA PRO A 54 1.82 -17.10 -17.28
C PRO A 54 3.15 -16.36 -17.03
N PRO A 55 3.98 -16.85 -16.10
CA PRO A 55 5.37 -16.39 -15.97
C PRO A 55 6.21 -16.81 -17.18
N THR A 56 7.27 -16.07 -17.45
CA THR A 56 8.30 -16.46 -18.44
C THR A 56 9.14 -17.61 -17.90
N SER A 57 9.49 -17.56 -16.60
CA SER A 57 10.18 -18.64 -15.89
C SER A 57 9.95 -18.50 -14.37
N GLY A 58 10.39 -19.51 -13.62
CA GLY A 58 10.21 -19.60 -12.18
C GLY A 58 9.03 -20.46 -11.77
N GLU A 59 8.85 -20.61 -10.45
CA GLU A 59 7.81 -21.43 -9.85
C GLU A 59 6.84 -20.56 -9.08
N LEU A 60 5.55 -20.87 -9.16
CA LEU A 60 4.49 -20.19 -8.44
C LEU A 60 3.49 -21.20 -7.86
N THR A 61 3.31 -21.14 -6.55
CA THR A 61 2.31 -21.92 -5.81
C THR A 61 1.39 -20.96 -5.07
N ILE A 62 0.09 -21.12 -5.28
CA ILE A 62 -0.96 -20.31 -4.64
C ILE A 62 -1.89 -21.25 -3.88
N LEU A 63 -2.13 -21.00 -2.59
CA LEU A 63 -2.95 -21.83 -1.71
C LEU A 63 -2.58 -23.32 -1.77
N GLY A 64 -1.27 -23.62 -1.90
CA GLY A 64 -0.76 -24.97 -2.03
C GLY A 64 -0.92 -25.59 -3.43
N ILE A 65 -1.43 -24.85 -4.42
CA ILE A 65 -1.71 -25.32 -5.78
C ILE A 65 -0.65 -24.75 -6.73
N ASN A 66 -0.07 -25.61 -7.58
CA ASN A 66 0.84 -25.18 -8.63
C ASN A 66 0.08 -24.36 -9.69
N ALA A 67 0.50 -23.10 -9.87
CA ALA A 67 -0.19 -22.14 -10.73
C ALA A 67 -0.15 -22.52 -12.23
N LYS A 68 0.85 -23.27 -12.66
CA LYS A 68 0.99 -23.73 -14.04
C LYS A 68 0.05 -24.92 -14.35
N GLU A 69 -0.15 -25.79 -13.36
CA GLU A 69 -0.92 -27.02 -13.56
C GLU A 69 -2.43 -26.81 -13.39
N ASN A 70 -2.82 -26.06 -12.37
CA ASN A 70 -4.22 -25.93 -11.96
C ASN A 70 -4.66 -24.46 -11.76
N PRO A 71 -4.54 -23.57 -12.78
CA PRO A 71 -4.86 -22.14 -12.62
C PRO A 71 -6.34 -21.90 -12.35
N LEU A 72 -7.25 -22.72 -12.87
CA LEU A 72 -8.69 -22.57 -12.64
C LEU A 72 -9.05 -22.85 -11.18
N GLN A 73 -8.46 -23.87 -10.56
CA GLN A 73 -8.71 -24.18 -9.16
C GLN A 73 -8.26 -23.03 -8.24
N ILE A 74 -7.16 -22.36 -8.59
CA ILE A 74 -6.71 -21.16 -7.87
C ILE A 74 -7.75 -20.06 -8.02
N ARG A 75 -8.22 -19.76 -9.25
CA ARG A 75 -9.16 -18.67 -9.52
C ARG A 75 -10.48 -18.83 -8.79
N HIS A 76 -10.92 -20.04 -8.51
CA HIS A 76 -12.12 -20.32 -7.72
C HIS A 76 -11.98 -19.99 -6.21
N ARG A 77 -10.75 -19.80 -5.73
CA ARG A 77 -10.47 -19.57 -4.30
C ARG A 77 -9.90 -18.18 -4.03
N ILE A 78 -9.81 -17.33 -5.05
CA ILE A 78 -9.26 -15.97 -4.92
C ILE A 78 -10.27 -14.92 -5.36
N GLY A 79 -10.19 -13.74 -4.76
CA GLY A 79 -10.84 -12.50 -5.22
C GLY A 79 -9.80 -11.57 -5.85
N VAL A 80 -10.20 -10.78 -6.87
CA VAL A 80 -9.27 -9.91 -7.59
C VAL A 80 -9.90 -8.58 -7.94
N VAL A 81 -9.41 -7.50 -7.32
CA VAL A 81 -9.77 -6.12 -7.65
C VAL A 81 -8.60 -5.47 -8.36
N LEU A 82 -8.69 -5.33 -9.68
CA LEU A 82 -7.68 -4.65 -10.48
C LEU A 82 -7.87 -3.12 -10.42
N GLN A 83 -6.82 -2.38 -10.80
CA GLN A 83 -6.83 -0.92 -10.83
C GLN A 83 -7.91 -0.37 -11.78
N GLN A 84 -8.08 -0.98 -12.94
CA GLN A 84 -9.14 -0.59 -13.88
C GLN A 84 -10.51 -1.02 -13.35
N PRO A 85 -11.50 -0.12 -13.35
CA PRO A 85 -12.84 -0.48 -12.93
C PRO A 85 -13.47 -1.46 -13.91
N SER A 86 -14.01 -2.57 -13.38
CA SER A 86 -14.85 -3.51 -14.11
C SER A 86 -16.28 -3.40 -13.57
N TYR A 87 -17.23 -3.06 -14.44
CA TYR A 87 -18.64 -2.93 -14.08
C TYR A 87 -19.52 -3.09 -15.32
N GLU A 88 -20.78 -3.48 -15.11
CA GLU A 88 -21.78 -3.53 -16.16
C GLU A 88 -22.63 -2.26 -16.12
N PRO A 89 -22.48 -1.35 -17.10
CA PRO A 89 -23.07 0.00 -17.06
C PRO A 89 -24.56 0.04 -16.75
N SER A 90 -25.33 -0.88 -17.35
CA SER A 90 -26.80 -0.91 -17.29
C SER A 90 -27.37 -1.50 -16.00
N LEU A 91 -26.57 -2.18 -15.18
CA LEU A 91 -27.07 -2.80 -13.96
C LEU A 91 -27.14 -1.78 -12.82
N SER A 92 -28.13 -1.95 -11.94
CA SER A 92 -28.10 -1.25 -10.65
C SER A 92 -27.05 -1.86 -9.71
N VAL A 93 -26.65 -1.09 -8.69
CA VAL A 93 -25.69 -1.55 -7.66
C VAL A 93 -26.11 -2.90 -7.09
N GLU A 94 -27.35 -3.03 -6.64
CA GLU A 94 -27.91 -4.28 -6.10
C GLU A 94 -27.85 -5.43 -7.12
N LYS A 95 -28.29 -5.19 -8.36
CA LYS A 95 -28.25 -6.20 -9.42
C LYS A 95 -26.84 -6.60 -9.81
N SER A 96 -25.87 -5.69 -9.72
CA SER A 96 -24.46 -5.99 -9.95
C SER A 96 -23.92 -6.97 -8.92
N LEU A 97 -24.23 -6.75 -7.63
CA LEU A 97 -23.90 -7.68 -6.55
C LEU A 97 -24.58 -9.03 -6.74
N GLU A 98 -25.91 -9.04 -6.99
CA GLU A 98 -26.66 -10.28 -7.21
C GLU A 98 -26.09 -11.09 -8.38
N LYS A 99 -25.81 -10.43 -9.52
CA LYS A 99 -25.23 -11.08 -10.70
C LYS A 99 -23.88 -11.70 -10.39
N TYR A 100 -23.03 -10.99 -9.67
CA TYR A 100 -21.71 -11.49 -9.29
C TYR A 100 -21.82 -12.74 -8.42
N GLY A 101 -22.70 -12.73 -7.40
CA GLY A 101 -22.97 -13.93 -6.61
C GLY A 101 -23.60 -15.09 -7.41
N MET A 102 -24.37 -14.79 -8.48
CA MET A 102 -24.86 -15.83 -9.39
C MET A 102 -23.74 -16.47 -10.20
N MET A 103 -22.77 -15.69 -10.67
CA MET A 103 -21.62 -16.21 -11.42
C MET A 103 -20.74 -17.14 -10.62
N TRP A 104 -20.79 -17.03 -9.27
CA TRP A 104 -20.10 -17.90 -8.34
C TRP A 104 -21.02 -18.99 -7.72
N ASP A 105 -22.16 -19.26 -8.32
CA ASP A 105 -23.12 -20.27 -7.88
C ASP A 105 -23.57 -20.14 -6.40
N VAL A 106 -23.50 -18.90 -5.85
CA VAL A 106 -23.95 -18.65 -4.47
C VAL A 106 -25.46 -18.88 -4.34
N PRO A 107 -25.94 -19.71 -3.41
CA PRO A 107 -27.36 -19.99 -3.23
C PRO A 107 -28.19 -18.72 -3.01
N ARG A 108 -29.40 -18.66 -3.59
CA ARG A 108 -30.25 -17.46 -3.61
C ARG A 108 -30.47 -16.83 -2.22
N LYS A 109 -30.65 -17.65 -1.19
CA LYS A 109 -30.85 -17.16 0.18
C LYS A 109 -29.60 -16.46 0.69
N ILE A 110 -28.45 -17.11 0.62
CA ILE A 110 -27.14 -16.57 1.04
C ILE A 110 -26.80 -15.33 0.24
N ARG A 111 -27.06 -15.33 -1.08
CA ARG A 111 -26.80 -14.20 -1.95
C ARG A 111 -27.58 -12.95 -1.54
N LYS A 112 -28.87 -13.09 -1.17
CA LYS A 112 -29.68 -11.97 -0.67
C LYS A 112 -29.14 -11.41 0.66
N GLU A 113 -28.77 -12.28 1.58
CA GLU A 113 -28.18 -11.90 2.86
C GLU A 113 -26.86 -11.15 2.66
N ARG A 114 -25.98 -11.67 1.78
CA ARG A 114 -24.71 -11.01 1.44
C ARG A 114 -24.91 -9.66 0.76
N VAL A 115 -25.88 -9.53 -0.15
CA VAL A 115 -26.19 -8.25 -0.81
C VAL A 115 -26.56 -7.18 0.22
N GLU A 116 -27.48 -7.48 1.16
CA GLU A 116 -27.88 -6.51 2.20
C GLU A 116 -26.70 -6.13 3.11
N ALA A 117 -25.90 -7.10 3.54
CA ALA A 117 -24.71 -6.84 4.36
C ALA A 117 -23.71 -5.94 3.61
N LEU A 118 -23.38 -6.26 2.36
CA LEU A 118 -22.41 -5.50 1.57
C LEU A 118 -22.91 -4.09 1.18
N LEU A 119 -24.23 -3.93 0.94
CA LEU A 119 -24.81 -2.60 0.75
C LEU A 119 -24.61 -1.70 1.98
N THR A 120 -24.70 -2.28 3.17
CA THR A 120 -24.47 -1.57 4.44
C THR A 120 -23.00 -1.31 4.68
N ASP A 121 -22.16 -2.36 4.62
CA ASP A 121 -20.71 -2.27 4.92
C ASP A 121 -19.96 -1.29 4.01
N PHE A 122 -20.41 -1.14 2.76
CA PHE A 122 -19.79 -0.26 1.77
C PHE A 122 -20.53 1.07 1.54
N ASP A 123 -21.51 1.44 2.40
CA ASP A 123 -22.34 2.66 2.25
C ASP A 123 -22.97 2.77 0.84
N LEU A 124 -23.54 1.69 0.34
CA LEU A 124 -24.16 1.61 -0.99
C LEU A 124 -25.70 1.52 -0.92
N HIS A 125 -26.28 1.43 0.28
CA HIS A 125 -27.69 1.18 0.49
C HIS A 125 -28.60 2.25 -0.16
N GLU A 126 -28.29 3.53 0.03
CA GLU A 126 -29.09 4.63 -0.52
C GLU A 126 -29.06 4.67 -2.06
N ILE A 127 -27.98 4.16 -2.66
CA ILE A 127 -27.79 4.16 -4.11
C ILE A 127 -28.05 2.78 -4.74
N ARG A 128 -28.63 1.83 -3.98
CA ARG A 128 -28.84 0.44 -4.42
C ARG A 128 -29.52 0.27 -5.78
N LYS A 129 -30.44 1.20 -6.13
CA LYS A 129 -31.18 1.19 -7.39
C LYS A 129 -30.52 2.02 -8.50
N LYS A 130 -29.48 2.79 -8.19
CA LYS A 130 -28.75 3.62 -9.12
C LYS A 130 -27.95 2.75 -10.08
N LYS A 131 -27.92 3.09 -11.38
CA LYS A 131 -27.12 2.36 -12.37
C LYS A 131 -25.63 2.57 -12.11
N THR A 132 -24.82 1.55 -12.42
CA THR A 132 -23.38 1.60 -12.19
C THR A 132 -22.67 2.62 -13.07
N GLU A 133 -23.22 2.95 -14.25
CA GLU A 133 -22.70 4.03 -15.11
C GLU A 133 -22.81 5.42 -14.47
N ASP A 134 -23.84 5.64 -13.63
CA ASP A 134 -24.12 6.93 -12.97
C ASP A 134 -23.36 7.10 -11.64
N LEU A 135 -22.59 6.12 -11.22
CA LEU A 135 -21.84 6.18 -9.98
C LEU A 135 -20.61 7.08 -10.11
N SER A 136 -20.25 7.76 -9.02
CA SER A 136 -18.95 8.41 -8.90
C SER A 136 -17.81 7.37 -8.94
N ILE A 137 -16.57 7.81 -9.19
CA ILE A 137 -15.38 6.94 -9.19
C ILE A 137 -15.28 6.19 -7.85
N GLY A 138 -15.43 6.88 -6.72
CA GLY A 138 -15.38 6.28 -5.40
C GLY A 138 -16.52 5.30 -5.14
N GLN A 139 -17.76 5.60 -5.57
CA GLN A 139 -18.89 4.67 -5.46
C GLN A 139 -18.67 3.40 -6.28
N ARG A 140 -18.17 3.54 -7.51
CA ARG A 140 -17.79 2.39 -8.35
C ARG A 140 -16.69 1.56 -7.70
N ARG A 141 -15.69 2.19 -7.10
CA ARG A 141 -14.59 1.49 -6.43
C ARG A 141 -15.09 0.69 -5.23
N ARG A 142 -15.95 1.27 -4.39
CA ARG A 142 -16.59 0.56 -3.28
C ARG A 142 -17.41 -0.64 -3.76
N LEU A 143 -18.22 -0.48 -4.80
CA LEU A 143 -18.97 -1.57 -5.42
C LEU A 143 -18.05 -2.68 -5.98
N GLN A 144 -16.95 -2.30 -6.62
CA GLN A 144 -15.99 -3.25 -7.19
C GLN A 144 -15.34 -4.12 -6.10
N VAL A 145 -14.98 -3.53 -4.96
CA VAL A 145 -14.45 -4.31 -3.83
C VAL A 145 -15.55 -5.15 -3.19
N ALA A 146 -16.74 -4.59 -2.96
CA ALA A 146 -17.87 -5.30 -2.35
C ALA A 146 -18.25 -6.57 -3.14
N ARG A 147 -18.20 -6.53 -4.48
CA ARG A 147 -18.52 -7.70 -5.32
C ARG A 147 -17.67 -8.92 -5.02
N GLU A 148 -16.38 -8.74 -4.71
CA GLU A 148 -15.50 -9.87 -4.40
C GLU A 148 -15.97 -10.63 -3.16
N PHE A 149 -16.63 -9.98 -2.22
CA PHE A 149 -17.19 -10.61 -1.02
C PHE A 149 -18.55 -11.31 -1.24
N MET A 150 -19.03 -11.36 -2.47
CA MET A 150 -20.21 -12.16 -2.82
C MET A 150 -19.93 -13.66 -2.85
N HIS A 151 -18.68 -14.10 -2.97
CA HIS A 151 -18.29 -15.52 -2.91
C HIS A 151 -17.27 -15.77 -1.80
N ASP A 152 -17.06 -17.05 -1.49
CA ASP A 152 -16.08 -17.45 -0.50
C ASP A 152 -14.69 -17.49 -1.14
N MET A 153 -13.72 -16.79 -0.53
CA MET A 153 -12.34 -16.74 -0.98
C MET A 153 -11.39 -16.85 0.19
N GLU A 154 -10.20 -17.36 -0.06
CA GLU A 154 -9.14 -17.50 0.93
C GLU A 154 -8.04 -16.46 0.77
N LEU A 155 -7.95 -15.87 -0.44
CA LEU A 155 -6.93 -14.90 -0.80
C LEU A 155 -7.53 -13.81 -1.69
N LEU A 156 -7.37 -12.55 -1.28
CA LEU A 156 -7.85 -11.37 -2.00
C LEU A 156 -6.68 -10.54 -2.50
N PHE A 157 -6.68 -10.25 -3.81
CA PHE A 157 -5.75 -9.34 -4.45
C PHE A 157 -6.40 -7.98 -4.69
N LEU A 158 -5.76 -6.92 -4.21
CA LEU A 158 -6.25 -5.55 -4.32
C LEU A 158 -5.18 -4.67 -4.97
N ASP A 159 -5.43 -4.23 -6.20
CA ASP A 159 -4.53 -3.30 -6.92
C ASP A 159 -5.03 -1.86 -6.72
N GLU A 160 -4.37 -1.14 -5.81
CA GLU A 160 -4.66 0.25 -5.44
C GLU A 160 -6.16 0.51 -5.14
N PRO A 161 -6.79 -0.21 -4.18
CA PRO A 161 -8.24 -0.23 -4.00
C PRO A 161 -8.82 1.08 -3.46
N THR A 162 -8.00 1.99 -3.00
CA THR A 162 -8.39 3.25 -2.35
C THR A 162 -8.38 4.45 -3.30
N ILE A 163 -7.96 4.27 -4.55
CA ILE A 163 -7.96 5.36 -5.54
C ILE A 163 -9.38 5.89 -5.75
N GLY A 164 -9.51 7.22 -5.67
CA GLY A 164 -10.79 7.93 -5.87
C GLY A 164 -11.74 7.88 -4.68
N LEU A 165 -11.32 7.32 -3.54
CA LEU A 165 -12.06 7.40 -2.29
C LEU A 165 -11.68 8.66 -1.51
N ASP A 166 -12.67 9.29 -0.90
CA ASP A 166 -12.46 10.32 0.11
C ASP A 166 -11.84 9.70 1.39
N PRO A 167 -11.27 10.52 2.30
CA PRO A 167 -10.58 10.01 3.49
C PRO A 167 -11.45 9.13 4.39
N SER A 168 -12.75 9.43 4.52
CA SER A 168 -13.68 8.65 5.34
C SER A 168 -13.96 7.27 4.72
N ALA A 169 -14.30 7.24 3.44
CA ALA A 169 -14.55 6.00 2.70
C ALA A 169 -13.31 5.11 2.63
N ARG A 170 -12.11 5.73 2.48
CA ARG A 170 -10.83 5.05 2.52
C ARG A 170 -10.61 4.36 3.87
N ARG A 171 -10.82 5.08 4.97
CA ARG A 171 -10.65 4.53 6.32
C ARG A 171 -11.59 3.34 6.55
N LYS A 172 -12.87 3.48 6.22
CA LYS A 172 -13.87 2.42 6.34
C LYS A 172 -13.47 1.17 5.55
N LEU A 173 -12.98 1.33 4.32
CA LEU A 173 -12.49 0.21 3.52
C LEU A 173 -11.33 -0.51 4.20
N LEU A 174 -10.33 0.21 4.69
CA LEU A 174 -9.18 -0.39 5.36
C LEU A 174 -9.59 -1.12 6.67
N ASP A 175 -10.53 -0.55 7.43
CA ASP A 175 -11.06 -1.18 8.64
C ASP A 175 -11.84 -2.46 8.30
N PHE A 176 -12.65 -2.45 7.24
CA PHE A 176 -13.35 -3.63 6.74
C PHE A 176 -12.35 -4.74 6.32
N LEU A 177 -11.30 -4.40 5.60
CA LEU A 177 -10.26 -5.36 5.22
C LEU A 177 -9.55 -5.97 6.44
N LYS A 178 -9.23 -5.15 7.47
CA LYS A 178 -8.68 -5.65 8.74
C LYS A 178 -9.61 -6.66 9.43
N MET A 179 -10.90 -6.38 9.41
CA MET A 179 -11.89 -7.31 9.98
C MET A 179 -11.88 -8.65 9.21
N LYS A 180 -11.84 -8.61 7.88
CA LYS A 180 -11.83 -9.82 7.05
C LYS A 180 -10.57 -10.66 7.21
N VAL A 181 -9.42 -10.04 7.47
CA VAL A 181 -8.19 -10.77 7.80
C VAL A 181 -8.33 -11.52 9.13
N LYS A 182 -8.97 -10.92 10.15
CA LYS A 182 -9.27 -11.61 11.42
C LYS A 182 -10.19 -12.80 11.24
N GLU A 183 -11.03 -12.81 10.19
CA GLU A 183 -11.86 -13.94 9.79
C GLU A 183 -11.08 -15.02 9.00
N GLY A 184 -9.79 -14.80 8.72
CA GLY A 184 -8.88 -15.78 8.11
C GLY A 184 -8.52 -15.52 6.65
N ILE A 185 -9.06 -14.48 6.02
CA ILE A 185 -8.71 -14.12 4.62
C ILE A 185 -7.27 -13.59 4.57
N THR A 186 -6.50 -14.02 3.59
CA THR A 186 -5.20 -13.43 3.25
C THR A 186 -5.39 -12.30 2.26
N ILE A 187 -4.70 -11.19 2.41
CA ILE A 187 -4.80 -10.05 1.49
C ILE A 187 -3.43 -9.71 0.91
N PHE A 188 -3.37 -9.63 -0.42
CA PHE A 188 -2.27 -9.03 -1.16
C PHE A 188 -2.68 -7.63 -1.61
N PHE A 189 -2.03 -6.60 -1.07
CA PHE A 189 -2.46 -5.21 -1.18
C PHE A 189 -1.39 -4.37 -1.87
N THR A 190 -1.72 -3.69 -2.96
CA THR A 190 -0.81 -2.68 -3.54
C THR A 190 -1.34 -1.28 -3.26
N THR A 191 -0.44 -0.39 -2.97
CA THR A 191 -0.71 1.04 -2.84
C THR A 191 0.56 1.85 -3.11
N HIS A 192 0.40 3.10 -3.48
CA HIS A 192 1.46 4.10 -3.45
C HIS A 192 1.31 5.04 -2.24
N VAL A 193 0.26 4.87 -1.44
CA VAL A 193 -0.02 5.63 -0.22
C VAL A 193 0.55 4.89 0.99
N LEU A 194 1.69 5.33 1.45
CA LEU A 194 2.47 4.62 2.47
C LEU A 194 1.79 4.56 3.83
N THR A 195 0.99 5.58 4.18
CA THR A 195 0.19 5.57 5.41
C THR A 195 -0.89 4.49 5.43
N GLU A 196 -1.40 4.09 4.25
CA GLU A 196 -2.31 2.96 4.14
C GLU A 196 -1.60 1.63 4.40
N ALA A 197 -0.40 1.48 3.83
CA ALA A 197 0.41 0.29 4.05
C ALA A 197 0.84 0.17 5.53
N GLU A 198 1.24 1.26 6.17
CA GLU A 198 1.52 1.28 7.61
C GLU A 198 0.31 0.89 8.45
N TYR A 199 -0.87 1.37 8.03
CA TYR A 199 -2.10 1.10 8.77
C TYR A 199 -2.58 -0.34 8.61
N LEU A 200 -2.47 -0.90 7.41
CA LEU A 200 -3.15 -2.15 7.06
C LEU A 200 -2.23 -3.37 7.06
N CYS A 201 -0.94 -3.23 6.63
CA CYS A 201 -0.10 -4.37 6.30
C CYS A 201 0.67 -4.91 7.50
N ASP A 202 0.73 -6.23 7.64
CA ASP A 202 1.58 -6.94 8.61
C ASP A 202 3.02 -7.01 8.09
N GLU A 203 3.20 -7.14 6.78
CA GLU A 203 4.49 -7.23 6.10
C GLU A 203 4.43 -6.46 4.80
N ILE A 204 5.52 -5.80 4.43
CA ILE A 204 5.62 -4.95 3.23
C ILE A 204 6.84 -5.36 2.41
N ALA A 205 6.63 -5.60 1.11
CA ALA A 205 7.70 -5.67 0.13
C ALA A 205 7.79 -4.36 -0.66
N ILE A 206 9.00 -3.84 -0.81
CA ILE A 206 9.31 -2.70 -1.68
C ILE A 206 9.88 -3.24 -2.98
N ILE A 207 9.21 -2.92 -4.10
CA ILE A 207 9.64 -3.31 -5.45
C ILE A 207 10.11 -2.09 -6.25
N ASN A 208 11.19 -2.24 -7.00
CA ASN A 208 11.65 -1.28 -8.01
C ASN A 208 12.23 -2.01 -9.22
N LYS A 209 11.92 -1.55 -10.43
CA LYS A 209 12.41 -2.12 -11.70
C LYS A 209 12.29 -3.65 -11.76
N GLY A 210 11.15 -4.20 -11.32
CA GLY A 210 10.85 -5.63 -11.33
C GLY A 210 11.47 -6.46 -10.21
N LYS A 211 12.30 -5.87 -9.33
CA LYS A 211 13.00 -6.59 -8.24
C LYS A 211 12.47 -6.17 -6.88
N ILE A 212 12.36 -7.12 -5.96
CA ILE A 212 12.11 -6.84 -4.55
C ILE A 212 13.41 -6.35 -3.91
N ILE A 213 13.37 -5.16 -3.31
CA ILE A 213 14.52 -4.52 -2.69
C ILE A 213 14.55 -4.80 -1.18
N ALA A 214 13.39 -4.81 -0.55
CA ALA A 214 13.26 -5.07 0.89
C ALA A 214 11.92 -5.75 1.17
N VAL A 215 11.91 -6.63 2.18
CA VAL A 215 10.69 -7.22 2.75
C VAL A 215 10.84 -7.20 4.26
N ASP A 216 9.93 -6.56 4.97
CA ASP A 216 9.85 -6.62 6.45
C ASP A 216 8.52 -6.05 6.95
N THR A 217 8.31 -6.08 8.27
CA THR A 217 7.19 -5.35 8.90
C THR A 217 7.37 -3.84 8.75
N PRO A 218 6.27 -3.03 8.77
CA PRO A 218 6.37 -1.57 8.69
C PRO A 218 7.37 -0.99 9.70
N ASP A 219 7.33 -1.45 10.95
CA ASP A 219 8.21 -0.94 12.03
C ASP A 219 9.67 -1.30 11.81
N LYS A 220 9.97 -2.51 11.33
CA LYS A 220 11.35 -2.91 11.03
C LYS A 220 11.91 -2.14 9.81
N LEU A 221 11.08 -1.88 8.80
CA LEU A 221 11.48 -1.02 7.67
C LEU A 221 11.80 0.39 8.17
N LYS A 222 10.97 0.96 9.06
CA LYS A 222 11.25 2.25 9.70
C LYS A 222 12.57 2.23 10.47
N ASN A 223 12.81 1.22 11.28
CA ASN A 223 14.04 1.10 12.08
C ASN A 223 15.29 0.87 11.22
N ARG A 224 15.18 0.07 10.15
CA ARG A 224 16.31 -0.27 9.27
C ARG A 224 16.77 0.91 8.41
N PHE A 225 15.83 1.65 7.84
CA PHE A 225 16.09 2.72 6.88
C PHE A 225 15.89 4.11 7.49
N GLY A 226 15.20 4.19 8.62
CA GLY A 226 14.81 5.42 9.30
C GLY A 226 15.80 5.90 10.36
N LYS A 227 17.11 5.62 10.21
CA LYS A 227 18.13 6.03 11.18
C LYS A 227 18.20 7.56 11.39
N LYS A 228 17.69 8.37 10.44
CA LYS A 228 17.66 9.83 10.57
C LYS A 228 16.29 10.29 10.99
N LYS A 229 16.11 10.64 12.29
CA LYS A 229 14.89 11.35 12.70
C LYS A 229 14.93 12.75 12.09
N THR A 230 13.83 13.15 11.49
CA THR A 230 13.67 14.52 10.97
C THR A 230 13.05 15.38 12.06
N ILE A 231 13.78 16.40 12.51
CA ILE A 231 13.28 17.37 13.48
C ILE A 231 12.96 18.64 12.71
N LYS A 232 11.74 19.15 12.86
CA LYS A 232 11.30 20.43 12.32
C LYS A 232 11.09 21.41 13.47
N ILE A 233 11.74 22.57 13.38
CA ILE A 233 11.60 23.68 14.34
C ILE A 233 11.06 24.86 13.57
N HIS A 234 9.90 25.37 13.95
CA HIS A 234 9.32 26.60 13.43
C HIS A 234 9.69 27.74 14.37
N LEU A 235 10.22 28.82 13.80
CA LEU A 235 10.63 30.01 14.53
C LEU A 235 9.57 31.11 14.34
N LEU A 236 9.36 31.90 15.37
CA LEU A 236 8.44 33.06 15.30
C LEU A 236 8.87 34.12 14.30
N GLN A 237 10.18 34.27 14.07
CA GLN A 237 10.72 35.30 13.19
C GLN A 237 11.93 34.77 12.40
N VAL A 238 12.20 35.42 11.26
CA VAL A 238 13.41 35.14 10.45
C VAL A 238 14.61 35.77 11.09
N HIS A 239 15.71 35.03 11.23
CA HIS A 239 17.00 35.52 11.73
C HIS A 239 18.10 35.38 10.68
N GLU A 240 18.68 36.48 10.20
CA GLU A 240 19.67 36.50 9.11
C GLU A 240 20.92 35.67 9.43
N ASN A 241 21.37 35.67 10.70
CA ASN A 241 22.58 34.97 11.15
C ASN A 241 22.35 33.48 11.48
N LEU A 242 21.14 32.97 11.37
CA LEU A 242 20.76 31.63 11.83
C LEU A 242 21.58 30.52 11.13
N LYS A 243 21.82 30.66 9.83
CA LYS A 243 22.63 29.69 9.07
C LYS A 243 24.06 29.62 9.58
N LYS A 244 24.64 30.74 9.95
CA LYS A 244 26.02 30.84 10.49
C LYS A 244 26.08 30.21 11.88
N LEU A 245 25.13 30.52 12.75
CA LEU A 245 25.03 29.97 14.10
C LEU A 245 24.89 28.44 14.12
N LEU A 246 24.07 27.90 13.21
CA LEU A 246 23.84 26.46 13.13
C LEU A 246 24.88 25.71 12.30
N SER A 247 25.77 26.39 11.58
CA SER A 247 26.87 25.75 10.82
C SER A 247 27.91 25.06 11.71
N GLU A 248 27.97 25.40 12.99
CA GLU A 248 28.86 24.79 13.98
C GLU A 248 28.37 23.42 14.49
N VAL A 249 27.07 23.08 14.23
CA VAL A 249 26.51 21.81 14.67
C VAL A 249 26.94 20.70 13.68
N LYS A 250 27.79 19.81 14.17
CA LYS A 250 28.33 18.66 13.43
C LYS A 250 27.37 17.46 13.49
N ASP A 251 27.58 16.48 12.62
CA ASP A 251 26.88 15.20 12.58
C ASP A 251 25.39 15.29 12.20
N CYS A 252 25.02 16.38 11.50
CA CYS A 252 23.68 16.57 10.97
C CYS A 252 23.67 17.35 9.65
N LYS A 253 22.60 17.17 8.88
CA LYS A 253 22.25 18.03 7.75
C LYS A 253 21.13 18.96 8.19
N ILE A 254 21.36 20.27 8.06
CA ILE A 254 20.39 21.30 8.41
C ILE A 254 19.93 22.00 7.14
N ASP A 255 18.65 21.87 6.83
CA ASP A 255 18.01 22.55 5.72
C ASP A 255 17.10 23.66 6.26
N PHE A 256 16.99 24.77 5.51
CA PHE A 256 16.17 25.93 5.87
C PHE A 256 15.05 26.10 4.85
N ASN A 257 13.83 26.15 5.32
CA ASN A 257 12.67 26.37 4.46
C ASN A 257 11.98 27.70 4.85
N ARG A 258 11.76 28.58 3.85
CA ARG A 258 11.10 29.90 4.00
C ARG A 258 11.70 30.81 5.08
N GLY A 259 12.93 30.59 5.54
CA GLY A 259 13.61 31.42 6.53
C GLY A 259 13.18 31.24 7.98
N THR A 260 12.01 30.65 8.24
CA THR A 260 11.48 30.41 9.60
C THR A 260 11.44 28.95 10.01
N THR A 261 11.69 28.02 9.08
CA THR A 261 11.65 26.60 9.39
C THR A 261 13.04 25.98 9.25
N ILE A 262 13.52 25.37 10.34
CA ILE A 262 14.74 24.60 10.39
C ILE A 262 14.36 23.11 10.30
N ILE A 263 14.99 22.38 9.39
CA ILE A 263 14.81 20.94 9.24
C ILE A 263 16.16 20.28 9.51
N ILE A 264 16.21 19.42 10.53
CA ILE A 264 17.43 18.74 10.96
C ILE A 264 17.31 17.26 10.64
N HIS A 265 18.28 16.72 9.95
CA HIS A 265 18.42 15.30 9.65
C HIS A 265 19.67 14.76 10.35
N SER A 266 19.50 13.89 11.36
CA SER A 266 20.62 13.33 12.10
C SER A 266 20.35 11.91 12.57
N ASP A 267 21.40 11.10 12.63
CA ASP A 267 21.37 9.77 13.24
C ASP A 267 21.33 9.86 14.78
N GLU A 268 21.91 10.92 15.34
CA GLU A 268 21.91 11.24 16.79
C GLU A 268 20.97 12.41 17.11
N SER A 269 19.73 12.27 16.68
CA SER A 269 18.75 13.36 16.69
C SER A 269 18.52 14.02 18.05
N GLU A 270 18.63 13.29 19.16
CA GLU A 270 18.44 13.83 20.50
C GLU A 270 19.59 14.75 20.92
N VAL A 271 20.84 14.35 20.66
CA VAL A 271 22.04 15.14 20.97
C VAL A 271 22.08 16.40 20.11
N VAL A 272 21.77 16.25 18.82
CA VAL A 272 21.75 17.38 17.87
C VAL A 272 20.63 18.35 18.22
N LEU A 273 19.44 17.86 18.59
CA LEU A 273 18.31 18.70 19.02
C LEU A 273 18.70 19.55 20.24
N LEU A 274 19.29 18.96 21.25
CA LEU A 274 19.71 19.67 22.44
C LEU A 274 20.73 20.78 22.12
N LYS A 275 21.71 20.51 21.23
CA LYS A 275 22.69 21.53 20.81
C LYS A 275 21.99 22.68 20.04
N VAL A 276 21.08 22.36 19.11
CA VAL A 276 20.34 23.38 18.36
C VAL A 276 19.46 24.21 19.31
N LEU A 277 18.73 23.60 20.24
CA LEU A 277 17.93 24.32 21.23
C LEU A 277 18.78 25.24 22.12
N GLN A 278 19.97 24.81 22.53
CA GLN A 278 20.92 25.64 23.32
C GLN A 278 21.36 26.87 22.48
N ILE A 279 21.72 26.68 21.21
CA ILE A 279 22.12 27.80 20.34
C ILE A 279 20.96 28.78 20.15
N LEU A 280 19.74 28.30 19.89
CA LEU A 280 18.57 29.15 19.73
C LEU A 280 18.28 29.96 20.99
N ASN A 281 18.28 29.29 22.14
CA ASN A 281 18.03 29.94 23.44
C ASN A 281 19.13 30.99 23.78
N SER A 282 20.39 30.66 23.57
CA SER A 282 21.53 31.59 23.84
C SER A 282 21.49 32.85 22.95
N ASN A 283 20.80 32.78 21.81
CA ASN A 283 20.65 33.92 20.91
C ASN A 283 19.26 34.57 21.00
N ASN A 284 18.46 34.26 22.02
CA ASN A 284 17.09 34.76 22.25
C ASN A 284 16.16 34.52 21.05
N ILE A 285 16.32 33.41 20.32
CA ILE A 285 15.50 33.03 19.18
C ILE A 285 14.31 32.22 19.69
N SER A 286 13.12 32.77 19.53
CA SER A 286 11.88 32.15 20.00
C SER A 286 11.38 31.09 19.03
N ILE A 287 11.01 29.93 19.58
CA ILE A 287 10.45 28.79 18.86
C ILE A 287 8.92 28.92 18.93
N GLU A 288 8.26 28.80 17.78
CA GLU A 288 6.80 28.76 17.68
C GLU A 288 6.29 27.31 17.85
N ASP A 289 6.92 26.37 17.15
CA ASP A 289 6.58 24.94 17.21
C ASP A 289 7.80 24.06 17.03
N LEU A 290 7.78 22.91 17.67
CA LEU A 290 8.81 21.88 17.56
C LEU A 290 8.14 20.52 17.35
N SER A 291 8.43 19.90 16.22
CA SER A 291 7.98 18.56 15.90
C SER A 291 9.17 17.64 15.60
N ALA A 292 9.30 16.56 16.36
CA ALA A 292 10.21 15.46 16.03
C ALA A 292 9.38 14.37 15.34
N MET A 293 9.51 14.25 14.04
CA MET A 293 8.84 13.20 13.31
C MET A 293 9.77 11.99 13.20
N PRO A 294 9.33 10.80 13.61
CA PRO A 294 10.02 9.59 13.21
C PRO A 294 10.02 9.55 11.69
N THR A 295 11.09 9.05 11.08
CA THR A 295 11.15 8.84 9.64
C THR A 295 9.90 8.06 9.22
N ASN A 296 9.10 8.66 8.34
CA ASN A 296 7.91 7.99 7.83
C ASN A 296 8.32 6.99 6.72
N LEU A 297 7.46 6.03 6.40
CA LEU A 297 7.74 5.07 5.33
C LEU A 297 7.97 5.77 3.97
N GLU A 298 7.50 7.00 3.79
CA GLU A 298 7.65 7.76 2.54
C GLU A 298 9.12 8.19 2.32
N GLU A 299 9.79 8.70 3.34
CA GLU A 299 11.21 9.03 3.29
C GLU A 299 12.07 7.78 3.06
N ILE A 300 11.69 6.67 3.70
CA ILE A 300 12.36 5.38 3.53
C ILE A 300 12.20 4.87 2.10
N PHE A 301 10.98 4.91 1.60
CA PHE A 301 10.65 4.48 0.25
C PHE A 301 11.45 5.26 -0.79
N LEU A 302 11.48 6.59 -0.69
CA LEU A 302 12.25 7.45 -1.58
C LEU A 302 13.75 7.13 -1.51
N LYS A 303 14.29 6.90 -0.32
CA LYS A 303 15.70 6.54 -0.13
C LYS A 303 16.03 5.20 -0.77
N VAL A 304 15.25 4.16 -0.44
CA VAL A 304 15.46 2.79 -0.94
C VAL A 304 15.34 2.73 -2.47
N VAL A 305 14.41 3.48 -3.06
CA VAL A 305 14.25 3.56 -4.52
C VAL A 305 15.40 4.31 -5.16
N ASN A 306 15.90 5.40 -4.57
CA ASN A 306 17.03 6.19 -5.09
C ASN A 306 18.34 5.41 -4.99
N ASP A 307 18.65 4.82 -3.83
CA ASP A 307 19.85 4.00 -3.62
C ASP A 307 19.91 2.82 -4.62
N SER A 308 18.76 2.21 -4.92
CA SER A 308 18.68 1.14 -5.92
C SER A 308 18.85 1.62 -7.37
N ASN A 309 18.65 2.91 -7.66
CA ASN A 309 18.91 3.49 -8.96
C ASN A 309 20.40 3.81 -9.16
N GLU A 310 21.11 4.22 -8.10
CA GLU A 310 22.56 4.55 -8.13
C GLU A 310 23.42 3.28 -8.20
N SER A 311 23.00 2.18 -7.59
CA SER A 311 23.74 0.90 -7.62
C SER A 311 23.69 0.17 -8.97
N ASN A 312 22.88 0.62 -9.92
CA ASN A 312 22.71 0.03 -11.25
C ASN A 312 23.26 0.90 -12.39
N ASN A 313 23.98 1.99 -12.09
CA ASN A 313 24.79 2.79 -12.99
C ASN A 313 26.29 2.53 -12.69
#